data_314c6362992e46ed170c4ac74001f125
#
_entry.id   314c6362992e46ed170c4ac74001f125
#
_cell.length_a   1.000
_cell.length_b   1.000
_cell.length_c   1.000
_cell.angle_alpha   90.00
_cell.angle_beta   90.00
_cell.angle_gamma   90.00
#
_symmetry.space_group_name_H-M   'P 1'
#
loop_
_entity.id
_entity.type
_entity.pdbx_description
1 polymer ?
#
loop_
_entity_poly.entity_id
_entity_poly.type
_entity_poly.pdbx_seq_one_letter_code
_entity_poly.pdbx_strand_id
1 'polypeptide(L)'
;RFSVASNPEFLKEGAAIADFMKPDRIVIGTDDPVSTRLMATLYAPFNRNHDKLIQMDVKSAELTKYAANVMLATKISLMNELANLADRLGADIESVRVGIGSDPRIGYSFIYPGTGYGGSCFPKDVKALIHTASRTAFPAELISSVEKVNQRQKRVLLRRSAPTTRWPTTRPGGCITARRC
;
A
#
# COMPACT_ATOMS: atom_id res chain seq x y z
N ARG A 1 16.86 -14.64 31.01
CA ARG A 1 15.48 -14.17 30.73
C ARG A 1 15.58 -13.10 29.68
N PHE A 2 14.80 -13.20 28.60
CA PHE A 2 14.74 -12.22 27.52
C PHE A 2 13.30 -11.73 27.38
N SER A 3 13.16 -10.56 26.78
CA SER A 3 11.87 -9.96 26.42
C SER A 3 11.83 -9.71 24.92
N VAL A 4 10.65 -9.71 24.34
CA VAL A 4 10.42 -9.50 22.90
C VAL A 4 9.69 -8.20 22.71
N ALA A 5 10.15 -7.41 21.74
CA ALA A 5 9.44 -6.24 21.26
C ALA A 5 9.28 -6.30 19.74
N SER A 6 8.10 -6.04 19.25
CA SER A 6 7.83 -5.81 17.82
C SER A 6 7.98 -4.33 17.53
N ASN A 7 8.80 -3.99 16.55
CA ASN A 7 8.99 -2.60 16.12
C ASN A 7 8.86 -2.53 14.59
N PRO A 8 7.63 -2.51 14.07
CA PRO A 8 7.39 -2.51 12.65
C PRO A 8 7.92 -1.23 11.98
N GLU A 9 8.54 -1.37 10.81
CA GLU A 9 9.01 -0.27 9.99
C GLU A 9 7.95 0.14 8.96
N PHE A 10 7.90 1.44 8.62
CA PHE A 10 6.97 2.03 7.65
C PHE A 10 7.72 2.89 6.62
N LEU A 11 8.94 2.47 6.26
CA LEU A 11 9.82 3.20 5.35
C LEU A 11 9.31 3.09 3.90
N LYS A 12 9.47 4.17 3.15
CA LYS A 12 9.13 4.21 1.72
C LYS A 12 10.38 3.94 0.87
N GLU A 13 10.24 3.13 -0.16
CA GLU A 13 11.31 2.91 -1.13
C GLU A 13 11.73 4.26 -1.76
N GLY A 14 13.04 4.51 -1.79
CA GLY A 14 13.61 5.76 -2.27
C GLY A 14 13.68 6.90 -1.24
N ALA A 15 13.02 6.78 -0.08
CA ALA A 15 13.02 7.80 0.98
C ALA A 15 13.37 7.24 2.36
N ALA A 16 13.85 6.00 2.46
CA ALA A 16 14.02 5.26 3.70
C ALA A 16 14.85 5.99 4.76
N ILE A 17 15.96 6.65 4.37
CA ILE A 17 16.81 7.40 5.31
C ILE A 17 16.04 8.60 5.87
N ALA A 18 15.35 9.36 5.03
CA ALA A 18 14.57 10.51 5.46
C ALA A 18 13.42 10.11 6.37
N ASP A 19 12.70 9.03 6.02
CA ASP A 19 11.60 8.48 6.80
C ASP A 19 12.07 7.95 8.16
N PHE A 20 13.26 7.32 8.22
CA PHE A 20 13.84 6.87 9.48
C PHE A 20 14.27 8.03 10.38
N MET A 21 14.91 9.05 9.80
CA MET A 21 15.40 10.22 10.56
C MET A 21 14.27 11.17 10.99
N LYS A 22 13.15 11.18 10.27
CA LYS A 22 11.96 12.00 10.56
C LYS A 22 10.68 11.17 10.41
N PRO A 23 10.48 10.16 11.27
CA PRO A 23 9.33 9.29 11.14
C PRO A 23 8.03 10.03 11.40
N ASP A 24 6.96 9.67 10.67
CA ASP A 24 5.60 10.14 10.94
C ASP A 24 5.05 9.51 12.22
N ARG A 25 5.42 8.25 12.48
CA ARG A 25 5.05 7.48 13.67
C ARG A 25 6.09 6.41 13.98
N ILE A 26 6.19 6.03 15.23
CA ILE A 26 7.03 4.94 15.74
C ILE A 26 6.12 3.99 16.52
N VAL A 27 5.95 2.77 16.03
CA VAL A 27 5.12 1.75 16.68
C VAL A 27 6.00 0.80 17.46
N ILE A 28 5.66 0.57 18.73
CA ILE A 28 6.34 -0.38 19.61
C ILE A 28 5.30 -1.30 20.22
N GLY A 29 5.44 -2.60 19.94
CA GLY A 29 4.64 -3.65 20.54
C GLY A 29 5.43 -4.44 21.57
N THR A 30 5.07 -4.35 22.83
CA THR A 30 5.68 -5.14 23.90
C THR A 30 4.77 -5.19 25.12
N ASP A 31 4.78 -6.33 25.80
CA ASP A 31 4.02 -6.54 27.04
C ASP A 31 4.91 -6.35 28.29
N ASP A 32 6.19 -5.99 28.09
CA ASP A 32 7.17 -5.81 29.17
C ASP A 32 7.46 -4.32 29.42
N PRO A 33 7.15 -3.79 30.63
CA PRO A 33 7.39 -2.39 30.95
C PRO A 33 8.87 -1.94 30.87
N VAL A 34 9.82 -2.88 31.05
CA VAL A 34 11.25 -2.55 30.93
C VAL A 34 11.61 -2.33 29.46
N SER A 35 11.16 -3.22 28.59
CA SER A 35 11.35 -3.10 27.16
C SER A 35 10.68 -1.84 26.61
N THR A 36 9.48 -1.50 27.08
CA THR A 36 8.79 -0.25 26.73
C THR A 36 9.67 0.97 27.02
N ARG A 37 10.23 1.08 28.21
CA ARG A 37 11.11 2.19 28.60
C ARG A 37 12.41 2.24 27.80
N LEU A 38 13.01 1.10 27.55
CA LEU A 38 14.24 1.02 26.75
C LEU A 38 14.00 1.48 25.31
N MET A 39 12.93 1.01 24.68
CA MET A 39 12.56 1.42 23.32
C MET A 39 12.18 2.90 23.26
N ALA A 40 11.45 3.42 24.22
CA ALA A 40 11.13 4.84 24.31
C ALA A 40 12.41 5.70 24.43
N THR A 41 13.38 5.26 25.24
CA THR A 41 14.68 5.94 25.36
C THR A 41 15.47 5.89 24.05
N LEU A 42 15.48 4.74 23.38
CA LEU A 42 16.14 4.58 22.07
C LEU A 42 15.59 5.54 21.02
N TYR A 43 14.27 5.71 20.98
CA TYR A 43 13.59 6.56 20.01
C TYR A 43 13.42 8.03 20.43
N ALA A 44 13.80 8.40 21.66
CA ALA A 44 13.69 9.77 22.15
C ALA A 44 14.32 10.83 21.22
N PRO A 45 15.50 10.60 20.57
CA PRO A 45 16.09 11.55 19.64
C PRO A 45 15.24 11.86 18.41
N PHE A 46 14.35 10.94 18.01
CA PHE A 46 13.48 11.05 16.84
C PHE A 46 12.09 11.59 17.19
N ASN A 47 11.77 11.75 18.48
CA ASN A 47 10.47 12.14 19.02
C ASN A 47 10.46 13.59 19.56
N ARG A 48 11.19 14.51 18.93
CA ARG A 48 11.48 15.84 19.49
C ARG A 48 10.35 16.84 19.47
N ASN A 49 9.53 16.85 18.41
CA ASN A 49 8.55 17.93 18.18
C ASN A 49 7.10 17.54 18.52
N HIS A 50 6.77 16.27 18.39
CA HIS A 50 5.46 15.70 18.70
C HIS A 50 5.66 14.30 19.20
N ASP A 51 4.77 13.85 20.07
CA ASP A 51 4.77 12.46 20.50
C ASP A 51 4.31 11.55 19.33
N LYS A 52 5.27 10.86 18.74
CA LYS A 52 5.09 9.94 17.60
C LYS A 52 5.08 8.48 18.03
N LEU A 53 5.33 8.24 19.32
CA LEU A 53 5.45 6.91 19.85
C LEU A 53 4.08 6.33 20.16
N ILE A 54 3.75 5.25 19.47
CA ILE A 54 2.51 4.51 19.66
C ILE A 54 2.87 3.17 20.28
N GLN A 55 2.43 2.98 21.54
CA GLN A 55 2.68 1.75 22.30
C GLN A 55 1.45 0.84 22.24
N MET A 56 1.70 -0.46 22.08
CA MET A 56 0.66 -1.47 22.03
C MET A 56 1.24 -2.84 22.38
N ASP A 57 0.43 -3.88 22.45
CA ASP A 57 0.89 -5.26 22.57
C ASP A 57 1.60 -5.76 21.29
N VAL A 58 2.35 -6.85 21.40
CA VAL A 58 3.15 -7.41 20.30
C VAL A 58 2.28 -7.75 19.09
N LYS A 59 1.13 -8.41 19.29
CA LYS A 59 0.26 -8.86 18.20
C LYS A 59 -0.37 -7.70 17.46
N SER A 60 -0.80 -6.66 18.18
CA SER A 60 -1.34 -5.44 17.61
C SER A 60 -0.30 -4.69 16.78
N ALA A 61 0.95 -4.62 17.23
CA ALA A 61 2.03 -3.98 16.47
C ALA A 61 2.34 -4.74 15.17
N GLU A 62 2.41 -6.05 15.21
CA GLU A 62 2.59 -6.89 14.02
C GLU A 62 1.42 -6.71 13.04
N LEU A 63 0.18 -6.77 13.53
CA LEU A 63 -1.00 -6.58 12.69
C LEU A 63 -1.05 -5.16 12.09
N THR A 64 -0.64 -4.13 12.81
CA THR A 64 -0.60 -2.75 12.34
C THR A 64 0.27 -2.60 11.08
N LYS A 65 1.42 -3.28 11.01
CA LYS A 65 2.27 -3.27 9.81
C LYS A 65 1.53 -3.82 8.59
N TYR A 66 0.95 -5.00 8.74
CA TYR A 66 0.22 -5.65 7.64
C TYR A 66 -1.02 -4.85 7.24
N ALA A 67 -1.79 -4.36 8.22
CA ALA A 67 -3.00 -3.58 7.98
C ALA A 67 -2.69 -2.29 7.21
N ALA A 68 -1.62 -1.56 7.55
CA ALA A 68 -1.20 -0.37 6.83
C ALA A 68 -0.89 -0.68 5.36
N ASN A 69 -0.09 -1.70 5.09
CA ASN A 69 0.27 -2.08 3.71
C ASN A 69 -0.93 -2.60 2.92
N VAL A 70 -1.82 -3.37 3.55
CA VAL A 70 -3.06 -3.84 2.92
C VAL A 70 -4.01 -2.68 2.60
N MET A 71 -4.13 -1.68 3.47
CA MET A 71 -4.92 -0.48 3.20
C MET A 71 -4.42 0.25 1.96
N LEU A 72 -3.11 0.44 1.83
CA LEU A 72 -2.51 1.09 0.65
C LEU A 72 -2.70 0.25 -0.62
N ALA A 73 -2.50 -1.06 -0.54
CA ALA A 73 -2.75 -1.99 -1.64
C ALA A 73 -4.22 -1.99 -2.08
N THR A 74 -5.15 -1.86 -1.13
CA THR A 74 -6.59 -1.74 -1.40
C THR A 74 -6.90 -0.47 -2.18
N LYS A 75 -6.35 0.69 -1.79
CA LYS A 75 -6.53 1.95 -2.52
C LYS A 75 -6.07 1.81 -3.97
N ILE A 76 -4.89 1.23 -4.21
CA ILE A 76 -4.35 1.01 -5.56
C ILE A 76 -5.26 0.08 -6.37
N SER A 77 -5.66 -1.06 -5.79
CA SER A 77 -6.52 -2.04 -6.48
C SER A 77 -7.89 -1.46 -6.79
N LEU A 78 -8.50 -0.72 -5.87
CA LEU A 78 -9.77 -0.04 -6.10
C LEU A 78 -9.67 0.96 -7.26
N MET A 79 -8.62 1.80 -7.27
CA MET A 79 -8.43 2.78 -8.35
C MET A 79 -8.20 2.12 -9.70
N ASN A 80 -7.50 0.99 -9.75
CA ASN A 80 -7.32 0.21 -10.97
C ASN A 80 -8.64 -0.40 -11.46
N GLU A 81 -9.47 -0.89 -10.56
CA GLU A 81 -10.79 -1.42 -10.91
C GLU A 81 -11.72 -0.31 -11.42
N LEU A 82 -11.74 0.86 -10.76
CA LEU A 82 -12.47 2.03 -11.21
C LEU A 82 -11.98 2.56 -12.56
N ALA A 83 -10.66 2.54 -12.82
CA ALA A 83 -10.10 2.92 -14.11
C ALA A 83 -10.59 2.00 -15.24
N ASN A 84 -10.61 0.68 -15.02
CA ASN A 84 -11.12 -0.27 -15.99
C ASN A 84 -12.65 -0.14 -16.19
N LEU A 85 -13.38 0.30 -15.17
CA LEU A 85 -14.81 0.60 -15.29
C LEU A 85 -15.03 1.91 -16.03
N ALA A 86 -14.26 2.97 -15.73
CA ALA A 86 -14.32 4.27 -16.40
C ALA A 86 -14.10 4.12 -17.92
N ASP A 87 -13.11 3.32 -18.33
CA ASP A 87 -12.88 3.01 -19.75
C ASP A 87 -14.13 2.44 -20.45
N ARG A 88 -14.93 1.63 -19.77
CA ARG A 88 -16.16 1.04 -20.31
C ARG A 88 -17.33 2.01 -20.35
N LEU A 89 -17.35 2.94 -19.41
CA LEU A 89 -18.40 3.97 -19.29
C LEU A 89 -18.10 5.21 -20.14
N GLY A 90 -16.90 5.32 -20.71
CA GLY A 90 -16.44 6.53 -21.40
C GLY A 90 -16.15 7.69 -20.44
N ALA A 91 -15.89 7.39 -19.15
CA ALA A 91 -15.55 8.38 -18.13
C ALA A 91 -14.03 8.59 -18.04
N ASP A 92 -13.61 9.81 -17.69
CA ASP A 92 -12.21 10.12 -17.43
C ASP A 92 -11.83 9.78 -15.98
N ILE A 93 -10.97 8.78 -15.83
CA ILE A 93 -10.52 8.33 -14.51
C ILE A 93 -9.70 9.41 -13.77
N GLU A 94 -9.02 10.31 -14.49
CA GLU A 94 -8.26 11.37 -13.84
C GLU A 94 -9.21 12.41 -13.21
N SER A 95 -10.27 12.77 -13.89
CA SER A 95 -11.34 13.61 -13.33
C SER A 95 -11.99 12.96 -12.11
N VAL A 96 -12.25 11.65 -12.17
CA VAL A 96 -12.77 10.87 -11.01
C VAL A 96 -11.77 10.91 -9.86
N ARG A 97 -10.49 10.66 -10.12
CA ARG A 97 -9.42 10.68 -9.12
C ARG A 97 -9.33 12.06 -8.43
N VAL A 98 -9.36 13.14 -9.20
CA VAL A 98 -9.35 14.51 -8.66
C VAL A 98 -10.59 14.75 -7.81
N GLY A 99 -11.77 14.34 -8.30
CA GLY A 99 -13.04 14.51 -7.59
C GLY A 99 -13.03 13.82 -6.21
N ILE A 100 -12.68 12.52 -6.17
CA ILE A 100 -12.65 11.79 -4.89
C ILE A 100 -11.49 12.20 -4.00
N GLY A 101 -10.31 12.53 -4.57
CA GLY A 101 -9.13 12.92 -3.82
C GLY A 101 -9.24 14.28 -3.13
N SER A 102 -10.15 15.15 -3.60
CA SER A 102 -10.45 16.43 -2.96
C SER A 102 -11.17 16.29 -1.61
N ASP A 103 -11.78 15.13 -1.33
CA ASP A 103 -12.32 14.83 -0.01
C ASP A 103 -11.15 14.55 0.96
N PRO A 104 -10.98 15.33 2.06
CA PRO A 104 -9.89 15.15 3.00
C PRO A 104 -9.89 13.80 3.72
N ARG A 105 -11.03 13.10 3.75
CA ARG A 105 -11.15 11.75 4.31
C ARG A 105 -10.48 10.70 3.42
N ILE A 106 -10.33 10.96 2.12
CA ILE A 106 -9.72 10.08 1.12
C ILE A 106 -8.29 10.52 0.82
N GLY A 107 -8.10 11.79 0.44
CA GLY A 107 -6.83 12.38 0.03
C GLY A 107 -6.28 11.80 -1.25
N TYR A 108 -5.22 12.41 -1.78
CA TYR A 108 -4.62 12.05 -3.06
C TYR A 108 -3.61 10.90 -3.00
N SER A 109 -3.20 10.48 -1.79
CA SER A 109 -2.18 9.45 -1.63
C SER A 109 -2.71 8.07 -2.00
N PHE A 110 -1.96 7.34 -2.83
CA PHE A 110 -2.24 5.97 -3.25
C PHE A 110 -3.53 5.77 -4.07
N ILE A 111 -4.08 6.82 -4.69
CA ILE A 111 -5.25 6.74 -5.55
C ILE A 111 -4.91 6.99 -7.03
N TYR A 112 -3.71 6.64 -7.47
CA TYR A 112 -3.30 6.70 -8.87
C TYR A 112 -3.49 5.34 -9.54
N PRO A 113 -4.30 5.22 -10.61
CA PRO A 113 -4.42 3.98 -11.37
C PRO A 113 -3.12 3.71 -12.15
N GLY A 114 -2.82 2.43 -12.35
CA GLY A 114 -1.62 2.00 -13.07
C GLY A 114 -1.61 0.50 -13.33
N THR A 115 -0.42 -0.07 -13.40
CA THR A 115 -0.20 -1.50 -13.74
C THR A 115 -0.47 -2.46 -12.59
N GLY A 116 -0.87 -1.95 -11.44
CA GLY A 116 -0.99 -2.69 -10.19
C GLY A 116 0.23 -2.46 -9.28
N TYR A 117 0.08 -2.87 -8.02
CA TYR A 117 1.20 -2.82 -7.08
C TYR A 117 2.16 -3.99 -7.27
N GLY A 118 3.43 -3.72 -7.01
CA GLY A 118 4.54 -4.67 -7.01
C GLY A 118 5.48 -4.37 -5.85
N GLY A 119 6.78 -4.55 -6.10
CA GLY A 119 7.83 -4.37 -5.10
C GLY A 119 7.93 -5.53 -4.11
N SER A 120 8.78 -5.35 -3.12
CA SER A 120 9.11 -6.38 -2.11
C SER A 120 8.09 -6.47 -0.99
N CYS A 121 7.36 -5.38 -0.68
CA CYS A 121 6.52 -5.28 0.52
C CYS A 121 5.05 -5.64 0.27
N PHE A 122 4.34 -4.90 -0.61
CA PHE A 122 2.89 -5.10 -0.76
C PHE A 122 2.48 -6.53 -1.13
N PRO A 123 3.09 -7.20 -2.14
CA PRO A 123 2.66 -8.56 -2.48
C PRO A 123 2.92 -9.57 -1.37
N LYS A 124 4.04 -9.41 -0.67
CA LYS A 124 4.42 -10.27 0.45
C LYS A 124 3.45 -10.10 1.63
N ASP A 125 3.19 -8.86 2.03
CA ASP A 125 2.42 -8.56 3.23
C ASP A 125 0.92 -8.87 3.03
N VAL A 126 0.35 -8.59 1.84
CA VAL A 126 -1.02 -8.99 1.50
C VAL A 126 -1.18 -10.51 1.59
N LYS A 127 -0.27 -11.27 0.98
CA LYS A 127 -0.30 -12.75 1.01
C LYS A 127 -0.08 -13.30 2.41
N ALA A 128 0.84 -12.71 3.18
CA ALA A 128 1.09 -13.13 4.56
C ALA A 128 -0.16 -12.94 5.43
N LEU A 129 -0.87 -11.81 5.29
CA LEU A 129 -2.09 -11.57 6.05
C LEU A 129 -3.22 -12.53 5.65
N ILE A 130 -3.39 -12.81 4.34
CA ILE A 130 -4.34 -13.82 3.86
C ILE A 130 -4.01 -15.20 4.46
N HIS A 131 -2.73 -15.58 4.46
CA HIS A 131 -2.30 -16.86 5.05
C HIS A 131 -2.55 -16.91 6.55
N THR A 132 -2.23 -15.83 7.28
CA THR A 132 -2.50 -15.75 8.73
C THR A 132 -3.99 -15.87 9.02
N ALA A 133 -4.84 -15.18 8.25
CA ALA A 133 -6.29 -15.27 8.37
C ALA A 133 -6.81 -16.70 8.15
N SER A 134 -6.29 -17.40 7.14
CA SER A 134 -6.70 -18.79 6.86
C SER A 134 -6.36 -19.74 8.00
N ARG A 135 -5.25 -19.50 8.72
CA ARG A 135 -4.89 -20.30 9.91
C ARG A 135 -5.82 -20.09 11.10
N THR A 136 -6.56 -19.00 11.13
CA THR A 136 -7.58 -18.70 12.15
C THR A 136 -9.00 -19.01 11.68
N ALA A 137 -9.15 -19.72 10.54
CA ALA A 137 -10.43 -19.99 9.88
C ALA A 137 -11.23 -18.71 9.52
N PHE A 138 -10.54 -17.57 9.36
CA PHE A 138 -11.15 -16.31 8.93
C PHE A 138 -11.02 -16.12 7.41
N PRO A 139 -12.09 -15.91 6.65
CA PRO A 139 -12.07 -15.97 5.19
C PRO A 139 -11.37 -14.80 4.50
N ALA A 140 -11.05 -13.70 5.18
CA ALA A 140 -10.36 -12.50 4.65
C ALA A 140 -10.78 -12.11 3.23
N GLU A 141 -12.08 -12.05 2.95
CA GLU A 141 -12.66 -11.93 1.61
C GLU A 141 -12.19 -10.66 0.88
N LEU A 142 -12.24 -9.51 1.54
CA LEU A 142 -11.82 -8.23 0.97
C LEU A 142 -10.33 -8.27 0.58
N ILE A 143 -9.47 -8.74 1.47
CA ILE A 143 -8.01 -8.79 1.25
C ILE A 143 -7.70 -9.74 0.10
N SER A 144 -8.38 -10.89 0.05
CA SER A 144 -8.25 -11.86 -1.04
C SER A 144 -8.72 -11.27 -2.38
N SER A 145 -9.76 -10.44 -2.37
CA SER A 145 -10.26 -9.74 -3.56
C SER A 145 -9.28 -8.68 -4.05
N VAL A 146 -8.64 -7.93 -3.15
CA VAL A 146 -7.58 -6.96 -3.48
C VAL A 146 -6.43 -7.63 -4.24
N GLU A 147 -5.94 -8.78 -3.76
CA GLU A 147 -4.88 -9.53 -4.45
C GLU A 147 -5.35 -10.05 -5.82
N LYS A 148 -6.56 -10.57 -5.94
CA LYS A 148 -7.15 -11.02 -7.22
C LYS A 148 -7.24 -9.87 -8.23
N VAL A 149 -7.70 -8.70 -7.81
CA VAL A 149 -7.79 -7.49 -8.65
C VAL A 149 -6.39 -7.10 -9.13
N ASN A 150 -5.41 -7.06 -8.23
CA ASN A 150 -4.04 -6.72 -8.58
C ASN A 150 -3.42 -7.70 -9.60
N GLN A 151 -3.62 -9.01 -9.41
CA GLN A 151 -3.12 -10.01 -10.37
C GLN A 151 -3.79 -9.88 -11.75
N ARG A 152 -5.07 -9.54 -11.79
CA ARG A 152 -5.79 -9.24 -13.05
C ARG A 152 -5.23 -7.99 -13.71
N GLN A 153 -4.97 -6.93 -12.93
CA GLN A 153 -4.46 -5.65 -13.41
C GLN A 153 -3.10 -5.78 -14.10
N LYS A 154 -2.18 -6.55 -13.56
CA LYS A 154 -0.87 -6.82 -14.17
C LYS A 154 -0.95 -7.37 -15.59
N ARG A 155 -2.06 -8.01 -15.95
CA ARG A 155 -2.30 -8.58 -17.28
C ARG A 155 -3.01 -7.62 -18.24
N VAL A 156 -3.53 -6.50 -17.76
CA VAL A 156 -4.29 -5.55 -18.59
C VAL A 156 -3.40 -4.95 -19.69
N LEU A 157 -2.20 -4.53 -19.36
CA LEU A 157 -1.25 -3.99 -20.36
C LEU A 157 -0.86 -5.03 -21.41
N LEU A 158 -0.58 -6.26 -20.99
CA LEU A 158 -0.25 -7.35 -21.93
C LEU A 158 -1.41 -7.61 -22.91
N ARG A 159 -2.66 -7.53 -22.45
CA ARG A 159 -3.83 -7.68 -23.31
C ARG A 159 -4.03 -6.48 -24.26
N ARG A 160 -3.67 -5.27 -23.81
CA ARG A 160 -3.76 -4.07 -24.66
C ARG A 160 -2.63 -3.96 -25.66
N SER A 161 -1.45 -4.52 -25.37
CA SER A 161 -0.30 -4.58 -26.28
C SER A 161 -0.27 -5.82 -27.19
N ALA A 162 -1.11 -6.84 -26.93
CA ALA A 162 -1.25 -7.96 -27.85
C ALA A 162 -1.75 -7.46 -29.21
N PRO A 163 -1.09 -7.78 -30.34
CA PRO A 163 -1.54 -7.35 -31.65
C PRO A 163 -2.95 -7.91 -31.89
N THR A 164 -3.95 -7.04 -31.85
CA THR A 164 -5.20 -7.34 -32.52
C THR A 164 -4.84 -7.52 -33.99
N THR A 165 -5.19 -8.63 -34.58
CA THR A 165 -4.98 -8.95 -36.01
C THR A 165 -5.70 -7.96 -36.95
N ARG A 166 -6.08 -6.79 -36.46
CA ARG A 166 -6.59 -5.64 -37.18
C ARG A 166 -5.98 -4.36 -36.61
N TRP A 167 -4.75 -4.08 -37.04
CA TRP A 167 -4.22 -2.72 -36.95
C TRP A 167 -4.91 -1.86 -38.01
N PRO A 168 -5.65 -0.80 -37.66
CA PRO A 168 -6.06 0.18 -38.66
C PRO A 168 -4.79 0.93 -39.08
N THR A 169 -4.29 0.65 -40.27
CA THR A 169 -3.32 1.51 -40.90
C THR A 169 -3.97 2.86 -41.12
N THR A 170 -3.71 3.82 -40.27
CA THR A 170 -3.70 5.27 -40.47
C THR A 170 -4.07 6.02 -39.17
N ARG A 171 -3.04 6.42 -38.44
CA ARG A 171 -2.89 7.76 -37.83
C ARG A 171 -1.43 7.94 -37.41
N PRO A 172 -0.72 8.94 -37.99
CA PRO A 172 0.58 9.33 -37.50
C PRO A 172 0.41 10.27 -36.29
N GLY A 173 1.23 10.06 -35.27
CA GLY A 173 1.46 11.03 -34.22
C GLY A 173 0.81 10.72 -32.87
N GLY A 174 1.55 10.07 -32.00
CA GLY A 174 1.23 9.92 -30.59
C GLY A 174 2.41 9.29 -29.86
N CYS A 175 3.37 10.11 -29.47
CA CYS A 175 4.51 9.69 -28.66
C CYS A 175 4.02 9.32 -27.25
N ILE A 176 4.18 8.06 -26.86
CA ILE A 176 3.95 7.61 -25.48
C ILE A 176 5.20 7.97 -24.68
N THR A 177 5.16 9.08 -23.97
CA THR A 177 6.17 9.39 -22.96
C THR A 177 5.85 8.62 -21.69
N ALA A 178 6.63 7.58 -21.41
CA ALA A 178 6.64 6.96 -20.09
C ALA A 178 7.21 7.96 -19.07
N ARG A 179 6.36 8.54 -18.24
CA ARG A 179 6.82 9.26 -17.06
C ARG A 179 7.07 8.25 -15.95
N ARG A 180 8.29 8.28 -15.43
CA ARG A 180 8.72 7.52 -14.25
C ARG A 180 7.94 8.03 -13.03
N CYS A 181 7.38 7.08 -12.25
CA CYS A 181 7.00 7.33 -10.85
C CYS A 181 8.21 7.17 -9.96
#